data_b13fad7c17d653c3954a135362d22aff
#
_entry.id   b13fad7c17d653c3954a135362d22aff
#
_cell.length_a   1.000
_cell.length_b   1.000
_cell.length_c   1.000
_cell.angle_alpha   90.00
_cell.angle_beta   90.00
_cell.angle_gamma   90.00
#
_symmetry.space_group_name_H-M   'P 1'
#
loop_
_entity.id
_entity.type
_entity.pdbx_description
1 polymer ?
#
loop_
_entity_poly.entity_id
_entity_poly.type
_entity_poly.pdbx_seq_one_letter_code
_entity_poly.pdbx_strand_id
1 'polypeptide(L)'
;MEWKGRDVISVRDFSKGDIEFVLKVAERLEGELKEKGSLNYAAGKILATLFFEPSTRTRLSFESAMHCLGGSVIGFSSAASTSVRKGESLADTVRTVEQYSDVIVIRHPMEGAARLAAEVTEIPVINAGDGSNQHPTQTLLDLYTIKRTFGRIDGLSIGLLGDLKYGRTVHSLAQALALYDVELHLISPELLRMPGHIVEELRDRVPVHETTDLEGAVPELDVLYVTRIQRERFPDEQEYLKVKGSYQVNLRLLRKAKENLKVMHPLPRVDEIHPEVDGTEHALYFRQVFSGVPVRMALLGLTLGVI
;
A
#
# COMPACT_ATOMS: atom_id res chain seq x y z
N MET A 1 -9.60 14.59 16.49
CA MET A 1 -8.36 13.79 16.23
C MET A 1 -7.24 14.75 15.87
N GLU A 2 -6.15 14.72 16.61
CA GLU A 2 -4.99 15.55 16.29
C GLU A 2 -4.09 14.78 15.31
N TRP A 3 -3.97 15.28 14.10
CA TRP A 3 -3.18 14.66 13.04
C TRP A 3 -1.80 15.29 12.90
N LYS A 4 -1.65 16.54 13.32
CA LYS A 4 -0.37 17.26 13.28
C LYS A 4 0.66 16.55 14.16
N GLY A 5 1.83 16.25 13.58
CA GLY A 5 2.91 15.53 14.25
C GLY A 5 2.70 14.03 14.40
N ARG A 6 1.56 13.47 13.92
CA ARG A 6 1.28 12.03 14.03
C ARG A 6 2.12 11.23 13.04
N ASP A 7 2.73 10.16 13.53
CA ASP A 7 3.40 9.16 12.70
C ASP A 7 2.41 8.25 11.98
N VAL A 8 2.81 7.75 10.81
CA VAL A 8 2.06 6.80 9.99
C VAL A 8 2.89 5.53 9.79
N ILE A 9 2.92 4.64 10.79
CA ILE A 9 3.83 3.50 10.83
C ILE A 9 3.16 2.19 10.44
N SER A 10 1.96 1.92 10.94
CA SER A 10 1.24 0.68 10.74
C SER A 10 -0.24 0.95 10.48
N VAL A 11 -0.87 0.13 9.64
CA VAL A 11 -2.32 0.15 9.46
C VAL A 11 -3.08 -0.19 10.75
N ARG A 12 -2.45 -0.92 11.66
CA ARG A 12 -3.00 -1.25 12.99
C ARG A 12 -3.16 -0.04 13.92
N ASP A 13 -2.45 1.05 13.61
CA ASP A 13 -2.52 2.31 14.37
C ASP A 13 -3.75 3.16 13.95
N PHE A 14 -4.57 2.68 12.99
CA PHE A 14 -5.73 3.38 12.45
C PHE A 14 -7.04 2.73 12.91
N SER A 15 -7.98 3.54 13.34
CA SER A 15 -9.39 3.18 13.43
C SER A 15 -10.08 3.30 12.05
N LYS A 16 -11.26 2.69 11.88
CA LYS A 16 -12.12 2.94 10.68
C LYS A 16 -12.35 4.44 10.47
N GLY A 17 -12.56 5.19 11.56
CA GLY A 17 -12.75 6.64 11.50
C GLY A 17 -11.53 7.41 11.00
N ASP A 18 -10.31 6.98 11.38
CA ASP A 18 -9.07 7.57 10.86
C ASP A 18 -8.93 7.32 9.35
N ILE A 19 -9.17 6.08 8.92
CA ILE A 19 -9.11 5.72 7.49
C ILE A 19 -10.11 6.56 6.70
N GLU A 20 -11.38 6.57 7.10
CA GLU A 20 -12.44 7.32 6.42
C GLU A 20 -12.14 8.83 6.35
N PHE A 21 -11.52 9.39 7.40
CA PHE A 21 -11.10 10.78 7.41
C PHE A 21 -9.99 11.06 6.38
N VAL A 22 -8.94 10.21 6.34
CA VAL A 22 -7.86 10.32 5.33
C VAL A 22 -8.42 10.19 3.92
N LEU A 23 -9.30 9.22 3.66
CA LEU A 23 -9.91 9.03 2.34
C LEU A 23 -10.75 10.24 1.92
N LYS A 24 -11.51 10.83 2.84
CA LYS A 24 -12.29 12.06 2.58
C LYS A 24 -11.39 13.26 2.26
N VAL A 25 -10.30 13.42 3.00
CA VAL A 25 -9.31 14.49 2.73
C VAL A 25 -8.65 14.27 1.37
N ALA A 26 -8.28 13.02 1.04
CA ALA A 26 -7.70 12.68 -0.26
C ALA A 26 -8.65 13.01 -1.42
N GLU A 27 -9.95 12.72 -1.28
CA GLU A 27 -10.97 13.05 -2.29
C GLU A 27 -11.11 14.56 -2.48
N ARG A 28 -11.13 15.33 -1.41
CA ARG A 28 -11.15 16.80 -1.46
C ARG A 28 -9.93 17.34 -2.20
N LEU A 29 -8.72 16.88 -1.82
CA LEU A 29 -7.47 17.33 -2.43
C LEU A 29 -7.35 16.92 -3.90
N GLU A 30 -7.86 15.73 -4.28
CA GLU A 30 -7.94 15.31 -5.70
C GLU A 30 -8.82 16.28 -6.50
N GLY A 31 -9.97 16.68 -5.97
CA GLY A 31 -10.87 17.65 -6.59
C GLY A 31 -10.21 19.02 -6.77
N GLU A 32 -9.63 19.56 -5.69
CA GLU A 32 -8.92 20.85 -5.73
C GLU A 32 -7.73 20.84 -6.69
N LEU A 33 -6.98 19.74 -6.74
CA LEU A 33 -5.84 19.60 -7.65
C LEU A 33 -6.29 19.60 -9.12
N LYS A 34 -7.40 18.93 -9.45
CA LYS A 34 -7.98 18.93 -10.79
C LYS A 34 -8.43 20.32 -11.24
N GLU A 35 -8.97 21.12 -10.34
CA GLU A 35 -9.44 22.47 -10.62
C GLU A 35 -8.30 23.48 -10.75
N LYS A 36 -7.29 23.40 -9.87
CA LYS A 36 -6.25 24.42 -9.72
C LYS A 36 -4.91 24.06 -10.37
N GLY A 37 -4.69 22.78 -10.71
CA GLY A 37 -3.44 22.25 -11.26
C GLY A 37 -2.32 22.10 -10.23
N SER A 38 -2.25 22.94 -9.21
CA SER A 38 -1.33 22.85 -8.07
C SER A 38 -1.97 23.49 -6.83
N LEU A 39 -1.50 23.04 -5.67
CA LEU A 39 -1.92 23.58 -4.36
C LEU A 39 -0.71 24.23 -3.67
N ASN A 40 -0.97 25.02 -2.63
CA ASN A 40 0.10 25.74 -1.92
C ASN A 40 0.05 25.54 -0.40
N TYR A 41 -0.54 24.41 0.04
CA TYR A 41 -0.71 24.11 1.45
C TYR A 41 0.62 23.89 2.18
N ALA A 42 1.58 23.20 1.52
CA ALA A 42 2.88 22.87 2.09
C ALA A 42 4.00 23.84 1.65
N ALA A 43 3.66 25.10 1.30
CA ALA A 43 4.67 26.11 0.94
C ALA A 43 5.69 26.29 2.08
N GLY A 44 6.98 26.23 1.73
CA GLY A 44 8.07 26.33 2.69
C GLY A 44 8.34 25.05 3.50
N LYS A 45 7.58 23.96 3.31
CA LYS A 45 7.80 22.68 3.94
C LYS A 45 8.68 21.77 3.11
N ILE A 46 9.50 20.96 3.77
CA ILE A 46 10.45 20.03 3.15
C ILE A 46 10.12 18.60 3.56
N LEU A 47 9.89 17.74 2.57
CA LEU A 47 9.78 16.30 2.73
C LEU A 47 11.16 15.65 2.53
N ALA A 48 11.61 14.81 3.47
CA ALA A 48 12.74 13.91 3.25
C ALA A 48 12.28 12.52 2.83
N THR A 49 12.74 12.02 1.66
CA THR A 49 12.48 10.66 1.17
C THR A 49 13.71 9.78 1.36
N LEU A 50 13.66 8.89 2.37
CA LEU A 50 14.77 8.00 2.76
C LEU A 50 14.52 6.58 2.28
N PHE A 51 14.95 6.25 1.07
CA PHE A 51 14.72 4.94 0.46
C PHE A 51 16.00 4.09 0.53
N PHE A 52 16.09 3.27 1.60
CA PHE A 52 17.17 2.28 1.78
C PHE A 52 16.97 1.05 0.88
N GLU A 53 15.74 0.80 0.46
CA GLU A 53 15.33 -0.22 -0.52
C GLU A 53 14.71 0.46 -1.76
N PRO A 54 15.10 0.07 -2.99
CA PRO A 54 14.58 0.71 -4.20
C PRO A 54 13.06 0.64 -4.33
N SER A 55 12.44 1.73 -4.70
CA SER A 55 11.01 1.79 -5.04
C SER A 55 10.69 2.97 -5.96
N THR A 56 10.43 2.68 -7.22
CA THR A 56 10.09 3.72 -8.21
C THR A 56 8.73 4.35 -7.89
N ARG A 57 7.67 3.54 -7.80
CA ARG A 57 6.29 4.04 -7.63
C ARG A 57 6.07 4.80 -6.32
N THR A 58 6.47 4.20 -5.20
CA THR A 58 6.24 4.80 -3.89
C THR A 58 6.99 6.12 -3.74
N ARG A 59 8.28 6.15 -4.14
CA ARG A 59 9.09 7.36 -4.07
C ARG A 59 8.51 8.48 -4.93
N LEU A 60 8.37 8.23 -6.24
CA LEU A 60 7.86 9.25 -7.17
C LEU A 60 6.47 9.75 -6.78
N SER A 61 5.61 8.90 -6.22
CA SER A 61 4.28 9.28 -5.79
C SER A 61 4.31 10.18 -4.53
N PHE A 62 5.21 9.95 -3.57
CA PHE A 62 5.39 10.87 -2.44
C PHE A 62 6.00 12.21 -2.88
N GLU A 63 7.01 12.17 -3.74
CA GLU A 63 7.63 13.37 -4.30
C GLU A 63 6.58 14.19 -5.09
N SER A 64 5.81 13.53 -5.96
CA SER A 64 4.70 14.15 -6.69
C SER A 64 3.65 14.75 -5.72
N ALA A 65 3.25 14.01 -4.69
CA ALA A 65 2.27 14.49 -3.71
C ALA A 65 2.75 15.75 -2.98
N MET A 66 4.02 15.79 -2.57
CA MET A 66 4.59 16.97 -1.92
C MET A 66 4.68 18.17 -2.86
N HIS A 67 5.08 17.96 -4.11
CA HIS A 67 5.09 19.03 -5.13
C HIS A 67 3.68 19.53 -5.45
N CYS A 68 2.68 18.65 -5.54
CA CYS A 68 1.28 19.06 -5.71
C CYS A 68 0.77 19.92 -4.55
N LEU A 69 1.29 19.73 -3.33
CA LEU A 69 1.00 20.56 -2.17
C LEU A 69 1.82 21.87 -2.12
N GLY A 70 2.76 22.09 -3.04
CA GLY A 70 3.61 23.29 -3.09
C GLY A 70 4.85 23.20 -2.20
N GLY A 71 5.21 22.04 -1.68
CA GLY A 71 6.39 21.81 -0.86
C GLY A 71 7.62 21.38 -1.67
N SER A 72 8.75 21.23 -0.98
CA SER A 72 10.02 20.78 -1.54
C SER A 72 10.37 19.37 -1.08
N VAL A 73 11.25 18.71 -1.84
CA VAL A 73 11.68 17.33 -1.55
C VAL A 73 13.20 17.24 -1.55
N ILE A 74 13.74 16.56 -0.55
CA ILE A 74 15.13 16.11 -0.49
C ILE A 74 15.16 14.60 -0.23
N GLY A 75 16.27 13.93 -0.43
CA GLY A 75 16.41 12.52 -0.05
C GLY A 75 17.32 11.71 -0.95
N PHE A 76 17.26 10.39 -0.76
CA PHE A 76 18.04 9.42 -1.54
C PHE A 76 17.21 8.18 -1.90
N SER A 77 17.65 7.47 -2.94
CA SER A 77 16.96 6.28 -3.49
C SER A 77 17.69 4.96 -3.22
N SER A 78 18.85 5.02 -2.56
CA SER A 78 19.67 3.85 -2.24
C SER A 78 20.60 4.14 -1.07
N ALA A 79 20.71 3.20 -0.13
CA ALA A 79 21.72 3.25 0.94
C ALA A 79 23.14 3.36 0.42
N ALA A 80 23.40 2.82 -0.79
CA ALA A 80 24.72 2.84 -1.41
C ALA A 80 25.27 4.23 -1.71
N SER A 81 24.41 5.26 -1.79
CA SER A 81 24.78 6.66 -2.03
C SER A 81 24.88 7.51 -0.75
N THR A 82 24.81 6.89 0.43
CA THR A 82 24.73 7.57 1.73
C THR A 82 25.89 7.20 2.66
N SER A 83 25.99 7.89 3.80
CA SER A 83 26.95 7.62 4.87
C SER A 83 26.74 6.26 5.56
N VAL A 84 25.62 5.59 5.35
CA VAL A 84 25.36 4.22 5.80
C VAL A 84 26.46 3.26 5.33
N ARG A 85 27.04 3.47 4.15
CA ARG A 85 28.22 2.72 3.68
C ARG A 85 29.45 2.84 4.57
N LYS A 86 29.52 3.90 5.38
CA LYS A 86 30.61 4.15 6.33
C LYS A 86 30.29 3.61 7.73
N GLY A 87 29.13 2.97 7.90
CA GLY A 87 28.67 2.41 9.19
C GLY A 87 27.77 3.35 10.00
N GLU A 88 27.24 4.42 9.40
CA GLU A 88 26.28 5.30 10.08
C GLU A 88 25.01 4.52 10.45
N SER A 89 24.54 4.67 11.69
CA SER A 89 23.34 4.02 12.18
C SER A 89 22.08 4.67 11.57
N LEU A 90 20.96 3.91 11.53
CA LEU A 90 19.66 4.47 11.12
C LEU A 90 19.26 5.65 12.02
N ALA A 91 19.49 5.55 13.32
CA ALA A 91 19.16 6.61 14.28
C ALA A 91 19.96 7.90 13.99
N ASP A 92 21.25 7.81 13.67
CA ASP A 92 22.06 8.97 13.35
C ASP A 92 21.66 9.59 12.00
N THR A 93 21.37 8.77 11.00
CA THR A 93 20.82 9.22 9.71
C THR A 93 19.53 10.00 9.92
N VAL A 94 18.58 9.46 10.71
CA VAL A 94 17.28 10.08 10.96
C VAL A 94 17.44 11.41 11.69
N ARG A 95 18.23 11.46 12.78
CA ARG A 95 18.52 12.70 13.54
C ARG A 95 19.21 13.76 12.72
N THR A 96 20.05 13.36 11.77
CA THR A 96 20.70 14.29 10.85
C THR A 96 19.68 14.87 9.86
N VAL A 97 18.83 14.03 9.27
CA VAL A 97 17.84 14.45 8.26
C VAL A 97 16.73 15.31 8.89
N GLU A 98 16.38 15.06 10.15
CA GLU A 98 15.45 15.88 10.91
C GLU A 98 15.83 17.37 10.91
N GLN A 99 17.12 17.69 10.91
CA GLN A 99 17.61 19.10 10.89
C GLN A 99 17.35 19.80 9.53
N TYR A 100 16.96 19.06 8.50
CA TYR A 100 16.81 19.55 7.12
C TYR A 100 15.38 19.44 6.59
N SER A 101 14.45 18.83 7.33
CA SER A 101 13.12 18.50 6.85
C SER A 101 12.04 18.67 7.92
N ASP A 102 10.79 18.74 7.48
CA ASP A 102 9.60 18.86 8.34
C ASP A 102 8.84 17.52 8.48
N VAL A 103 9.08 16.56 7.59
CA VAL A 103 8.49 15.22 7.59
C VAL A 103 9.41 14.22 6.90
N ILE A 104 9.49 13.01 7.41
CA ILE A 104 10.31 11.92 6.86
C ILE A 104 9.38 10.83 6.29
N VAL A 105 9.65 10.42 5.05
CA VAL A 105 9.12 9.18 4.45
C VAL A 105 10.27 8.19 4.37
N ILE A 106 10.12 7.04 5.03
CA ILE A 106 11.16 6.02 5.10
C ILE A 106 10.71 4.70 4.47
N ARG A 107 11.57 4.11 3.63
CA ARG A 107 11.46 2.73 3.16
C ARG A 107 12.73 1.96 3.49
N HIS A 108 12.59 0.84 4.20
CA HIS A 108 13.74 0.09 4.71
C HIS A 108 13.55 -1.43 4.53
N PRO A 109 14.62 -2.23 4.27
CA PRO A 109 14.51 -3.68 4.16
C PRO A 109 14.25 -4.38 5.52
N MET A 110 14.60 -3.74 6.65
CA MET A 110 14.40 -4.31 7.98
C MET A 110 13.04 -3.93 8.55
N GLU A 111 12.35 -4.92 9.10
CA GLU A 111 11.11 -4.74 9.86
C GLU A 111 11.34 -3.89 11.11
N GLY A 112 10.38 -3.01 11.43
CA GLY A 112 10.48 -2.10 12.58
C GLY A 112 11.35 -0.85 12.34
N ALA A 113 12.07 -0.74 11.22
CA ALA A 113 12.94 0.42 10.96
C ALA A 113 12.18 1.76 10.94
N ALA A 114 10.94 1.77 10.43
CA ALA A 114 10.11 2.97 10.44
C ALA A 114 9.66 3.35 11.88
N ARG A 115 9.40 2.36 12.74
CA ARG A 115 9.09 2.57 14.16
C ARG A 115 10.29 3.16 14.89
N LEU A 116 11.47 2.57 14.70
CA LEU A 116 12.71 3.12 15.27
C LEU A 116 12.96 4.56 14.80
N ALA A 117 12.74 4.85 13.52
CA ALA A 117 12.86 6.22 13.00
C ALA A 117 11.93 7.19 13.74
N ALA A 118 10.66 6.81 13.96
CA ALA A 118 9.69 7.62 14.70
C ALA A 118 10.07 7.82 16.19
N GLU A 119 10.72 6.84 16.80
CA GLU A 119 11.16 6.94 18.22
C GLU A 119 12.38 7.86 18.44
N VAL A 120 13.15 8.16 17.39
CA VAL A 120 14.40 8.92 17.52
C VAL A 120 14.35 10.33 16.93
N THR A 121 13.19 10.75 16.42
CA THR A 121 12.94 12.08 15.83
C THR A 121 11.67 12.72 16.42
N GLU A 122 11.61 14.06 16.39
CA GLU A 122 10.44 14.82 16.81
C GLU A 122 9.50 15.19 15.63
N ILE A 123 9.98 15.05 14.39
CA ILE A 123 9.15 15.31 13.20
C ILE A 123 8.42 14.03 12.73
N PRO A 124 7.23 14.15 12.12
CA PRO A 124 6.45 12.98 11.74
C PRO A 124 7.16 12.06 10.74
N VAL A 125 7.01 10.75 10.95
CA VAL A 125 7.54 9.69 10.10
C VAL A 125 6.41 8.93 9.41
N ILE A 126 6.55 8.74 8.11
CA ILE A 126 5.61 7.93 7.29
C ILE A 126 6.33 6.71 6.75
N ASN A 127 5.81 5.53 7.09
CA ASN A 127 6.32 4.23 6.62
C ASN A 127 5.94 4.00 5.14
N ALA A 128 6.93 3.94 4.26
CA ALA A 128 6.79 3.60 2.84
C ALA A 128 7.11 2.13 2.53
N GLY A 129 7.12 1.30 3.56
CA GLY A 129 7.35 -0.14 3.54
C GLY A 129 8.61 -0.56 4.31
N ASP A 130 8.45 -1.42 5.30
CA ASP A 130 9.51 -1.97 6.13
C ASP A 130 9.54 -3.51 6.06
N GLY A 131 10.50 -4.07 5.37
CA GLY A 131 10.67 -5.52 5.22
C GLY A 131 9.41 -6.24 4.73
N SER A 132 9.00 -7.27 5.43
CA SER A 132 7.75 -8.03 5.21
C SER A 132 6.57 -7.53 6.06
N ASN A 133 6.78 -6.51 6.91
CA ASN A 133 5.86 -6.10 7.95
C ASN A 133 4.71 -5.23 7.41
N GLN A 134 4.89 -3.92 7.22
CA GLN A 134 3.80 -2.99 6.94
C GLN A 134 4.06 -2.09 5.72
N HIS A 135 2.96 -1.68 5.04
CA HIS A 135 2.98 -0.62 4.04
C HIS A 135 1.67 0.19 4.11
N PRO A 136 1.46 0.98 5.19
CA PRO A 136 0.18 1.60 5.47
C PRO A 136 -0.32 2.49 4.34
N THR A 137 0.56 3.20 3.64
CA THR A 137 0.15 4.10 2.55
C THR A 137 -0.29 3.35 1.29
N GLN A 138 0.16 2.11 1.08
CA GLN A 138 -0.36 1.24 0.03
C GLN A 138 -1.78 0.80 0.39
N THR A 139 -2.01 0.35 1.62
CA THR A 139 -3.34 -0.04 2.09
C THR A 139 -4.35 1.11 1.95
N LEU A 140 -3.98 2.32 2.36
CA LEU A 140 -4.86 3.48 2.25
C LEU A 140 -5.19 3.85 0.79
N LEU A 141 -4.23 3.79 -0.13
CA LEU A 141 -4.52 4.03 -1.54
C LEU A 141 -5.36 2.90 -2.18
N ASP A 142 -5.21 1.66 -1.71
CA ASP A 142 -6.02 0.54 -2.15
C ASP A 142 -7.48 0.72 -1.71
N LEU A 143 -7.71 1.06 -0.43
CA LEU A 143 -9.04 1.39 0.10
C LEU A 143 -9.65 2.62 -0.59
N TYR A 144 -8.85 3.65 -0.86
CA TYR A 144 -9.28 4.81 -1.63
C TYR A 144 -9.74 4.42 -3.04
N THR A 145 -8.97 3.56 -3.71
CA THR A 145 -9.30 3.07 -5.05
C THR A 145 -10.61 2.30 -5.06
N ILE A 146 -10.82 1.40 -4.08
CA ILE A 146 -12.06 0.65 -3.91
C ILE A 146 -13.23 1.61 -3.68
N LYS A 147 -13.10 2.51 -2.71
CA LYS A 147 -14.15 3.48 -2.37
C LYS A 147 -14.51 4.39 -3.55
N ARG A 148 -13.53 4.88 -4.31
CA ARG A 148 -13.75 5.70 -5.51
C ARG A 148 -14.43 4.94 -6.64
N THR A 149 -14.23 3.63 -6.72
CA THR A 149 -14.77 2.78 -7.80
C THR A 149 -16.20 2.33 -7.49
N PHE A 150 -16.47 1.93 -6.25
CA PHE A 150 -17.76 1.36 -5.85
C PHE A 150 -18.65 2.32 -5.03
N GLY A 151 -18.14 3.51 -4.67
CA GLY A 151 -18.82 4.47 -3.78
C GLY A 151 -18.83 4.04 -2.31
N ARG A 152 -18.37 2.81 -2.01
CA ARG A 152 -18.39 2.19 -0.67
C ARG A 152 -17.26 1.17 -0.54
N ILE A 153 -17.01 0.72 0.68
CA ILE A 153 -16.19 -0.45 1.00
C ILE A 153 -17.08 -1.52 1.63
N ASP A 154 -17.97 -1.14 2.54
CA ASP A 154 -18.90 -2.07 3.20
C ASP A 154 -19.78 -2.81 2.18
N GLY A 155 -20.05 -4.10 2.43
CA GLY A 155 -20.87 -4.98 1.62
C GLY A 155 -20.20 -5.46 0.32
N LEU A 156 -18.87 -5.39 0.21
CA LEU A 156 -18.12 -5.92 -0.92
C LEU A 156 -17.53 -7.30 -0.60
N SER A 157 -17.48 -8.17 -1.62
CA SER A 157 -16.76 -9.43 -1.62
C SER A 157 -15.39 -9.23 -2.27
N ILE A 158 -14.31 -9.44 -1.49
CA ILE A 158 -12.94 -9.09 -1.88
C ILE A 158 -12.04 -10.31 -1.86
N GLY A 159 -11.49 -10.68 -3.02
CA GLY A 159 -10.51 -11.74 -3.18
C GLY A 159 -9.08 -11.21 -3.08
N LEU A 160 -8.27 -11.81 -2.22
CA LEU A 160 -6.82 -11.60 -2.17
C LEU A 160 -6.16 -12.82 -2.81
N LEU A 161 -5.48 -12.61 -3.94
CA LEU A 161 -4.94 -13.69 -4.77
C LEU A 161 -3.40 -13.67 -4.83
N GLY A 162 -2.77 -14.81 -4.65
CA GLY A 162 -1.36 -15.04 -4.95
C GLY A 162 -0.51 -15.39 -3.73
N ASP A 163 0.55 -14.63 -3.45
CA ASP A 163 1.43 -14.85 -2.29
C ASP A 163 0.84 -14.20 -1.04
N LEU A 164 0.04 -14.96 -0.30
CA LEU A 164 -0.56 -14.50 0.96
C LEU A 164 0.33 -14.78 2.18
N LYS A 165 1.42 -15.56 2.01
CA LYS A 165 2.33 -15.90 3.10
C LYS A 165 3.36 -14.79 3.37
N TYR A 166 3.97 -14.25 2.32
CA TYR A 166 5.07 -13.28 2.41
C TYR A 166 4.66 -11.87 1.98
N GLY A 167 3.43 -11.69 1.52
CA GLY A 167 2.93 -10.45 0.95
C GLY A 167 2.51 -9.42 2.00
N ARG A 168 3.40 -8.51 2.43
CA ARG A 168 3.04 -7.43 3.38
C ARG A 168 1.82 -6.60 2.96
N THR A 169 1.62 -6.38 1.65
CA THR A 169 0.49 -5.59 1.14
C THR A 169 -0.84 -6.26 1.39
N VAL A 170 -0.93 -7.58 1.22
CA VAL A 170 -2.17 -8.34 1.48
C VAL A 170 -2.44 -8.47 2.97
N HIS A 171 -1.40 -8.60 3.81
CA HIS A 171 -1.59 -8.61 5.27
C HIS A 171 -2.16 -7.28 5.77
N SER A 172 -1.52 -6.17 5.41
CA SER A 172 -1.98 -4.84 5.79
C SER A 172 -3.38 -4.52 5.22
N LEU A 173 -3.66 -4.92 3.97
CA LEU A 173 -4.95 -4.69 3.35
C LEU A 173 -6.06 -5.52 4.02
N ALA A 174 -5.81 -6.81 4.29
CA ALA A 174 -6.77 -7.67 4.98
C ALA A 174 -7.14 -7.14 6.37
N GLN A 175 -6.13 -6.69 7.13
CA GLN A 175 -6.33 -6.09 8.46
C GLN A 175 -7.17 -4.81 8.41
N ALA A 176 -6.93 -3.95 7.42
CA ALA A 176 -7.72 -2.73 7.25
C ALA A 176 -9.15 -3.03 6.76
N LEU A 177 -9.32 -3.99 5.84
CA LEU A 177 -10.63 -4.44 5.36
C LEU A 177 -11.48 -5.04 6.48
N ALA A 178 -10.85 -5.71 7.45
CA ALA A 178 -11.54 -6.26 8.61
C ALA A 178 -12.14 -5.18 9.57
N LEU A 179 -11.91 -3.90 9.30
CA LEU A 179 -12.60 -2.78 9.97
C LEU A 179 -13.94 -2.43 9.29
N TYR A 180 -14.24 -3.02 8.15
CA TYR A 180 -15.44 -2.80 7.35
C TYR A 180 -16.32 -4.05 7.33
N ASP A 181 -17.55 -3.91 6.89
CA ASP A 181 -18.46 -5.03 6.65
C ASP A 181 -18.18 -5.61 5.26
N VAL A 182 -17.20 -6.50 5.16
CA VAL A 182 -16.76 -7.13 3.91
C VAL A 182 -16.69 -8.65 4.04
N GLU A 183 -16.71 -9.36 2.93
CA GLU A 183 -16.41 -10.78 2.84
C GLU A 183 -15.05 -10.97 2.19
N LEU A 184 -14.14 -11.71 2.85
CA LEU A 184 -12.77 -11.92 2.39
C LEU A 184 -12.59 -13.33 1.82
N HIS A 185 -12.11 -13.42 0.58
CA HIS A 185 -11.67 -14.66 -0.04
C HIS A 185 -10.16 -14.69 -0.17
N LEU A 186 -9.51 -15.57 0.59
CA LEU A 186 -8.06 -15.77 0.58
C LEU A 186 -7.72 -16.89 -0.39
N ILE A 187 -7.23 -16.51 -1.58
CA ILE A 187 -7.03 -17.43 -2.71
C ILE A 187 -5.53 -17.60 -2.93
N SER A 188 -4.98 -18.76 -2.59
CA SER A 188 -3.54 -19.01 -2.71
C SER A 188 -3.22 -20.49 -2.88
N PRO A 189 -2.04 -20.85 -3.45
CA PRO A 189 -1.53 -22.20 -3.33
C PRO A 189 -1.36 -22.59 -1.86
N GLU A 190 -1.46 -23.87 -1.55
CA GLU A 190 -1.32 -24.41 -0.17
C GLU A 190 -0.05 -23.89 0.54
N LEU A 191 1.08 -23.83 -0.18
CA LEU A 191 2.37 -23.36 0.37
C LEU A 191 2.42 -21.85 0.67
N LEU A 192 1.47 -21.08 0.12
CA LEU A 192 1.43 -19.62 0.19
C LEU A 192 0.20 -19.09 0.93
N ARG A 193 -0.45 -19.92 1.74
CA ARG A 193 -1.57 -19.50 2.58
C ARG A 193 -1.18 -18.38 3.54
N MET A 194 -2.13 -17.54 3.82
CA MET A 194 -1.98 -16.49 4.82
C MET A 194 -1.62 -17.11 6.19
N PRO A 195 -0.70 -16.51 6.98
CA PRO A 195 -0.36 -17.01 8.30
C PRO A 195 -1.57 -17.18 9.22
N GLY A 196 -1.68 -18.32 9.91
CA GLY A 196 -2.86 -18.69 10.70
C GLY A 196 -3.26 -17.64 11.73
N HIS A 197 -2.29 -17.00 12.39
CA HIS A 197 -2.58 -15.94 13.37
C HIS A 197 -3.26 -14.70 12.76
N ILE A 198 -3.00 -14.40 11.47
CA ILE A 198 -3.70 -13.32 10.75
C ILE A 198 -5.11 -13.78 10.40
N VAL A 199 -5.26 -15.02 9.91
CA VAL A 199 -6.59 -15.56 9.55
C VAL A 199 -7.51 -15.60 10.77
N GLU A 200 -7.01 -16.00 11.94
CA GLU A 200 -7.76 -15.99 13.19
C GLU A 200 -8.21 -14.57 13.56
N GLU A 201 -7.29 -13.58 13.52
CA GLU A 201 -7.62 -12.17 13.77
C GLU A 201 -8.71 -11.65 12.82
N LEU A 202 -8.69 -12.06 11.54
CA LEU A 202 -9.68 -11.66 10.56
C LEU A 202 -11.05 -12.29 10.81
N ARG A 203 -11.09 -13.59 11.13
CA ARG A 203 -12.33 -14.34 11.40
C ARG A 203 -13.12 -13.84 12.59
N ASP A 204 -12.45 -13.20 13.54
CA ASP A 204 -13.11 -12.56 14.68
C ASP A 204 -13.92 -11.31 14.27
N ARG A 205 -13.74 -10.82 13.04
CA ARG A 205 -14.31 -9.54 12.59
C ARG A 205 -15.16 -9.64 11.34
N VAL A 206 -14.78 -10.49 10.38
CA VAL A 206 -15.43 -10.61 9.07
C VAL A 206 -15.48 -12.08 8.61
N PRO A 207 -16.42 -12.45 7.72
CA PRO A 207 -16.39 -13.73 7.03
C PRO A 207 -15.11 -13.92 6.23
N VAL A 208 -14.43 -15.07 6.39
CA VAL A 208 -13.16 -15.39 5.71
C VAL A 208 -13.25 -16.79 5.07
N HIS A 209 -13.08 -16.85 3.76
CA HIS A 209 -13.06 -18.07 2.96
C HIS A 209 -11.66 -18.33 2.43
N GLU A 210 -11.05 -19.46 2.76
CA GLU A 210 -9.77 -19.89 2.24
C GLU A 210 -9.96 -20.94 1.14
N THR A 211 -9.37 -20.73 -0.03
CA THR A 211 -9.45 -21.66 -1.15
C THR A 211 -8.20 -21.64 -2.02
N THR A 212 -7.97 -22.74 -2.73
CA THR A 212 -7.01 -22.83 -3.85
C THR A 212 -7.70 -22.69 -5.22
N ASP A 213 -9.04 -22.70 -5.26
CA ASP A 213 -9.84 -22.66 -6.49
C ASP A 213 -10.19 -21.20 -6.87
N LEU A 214 -9.37 -20.60 -7.71
CA LEU A 214 -9.61 -19.27 -8.24
C LEU A 214 -10.84 -19.23 -9.16
N GLU A 215 -11.03 -20.26 -10.01
CA GLU A 215 -12.13 -20.28 -10.97
C GLU A 215 -13.51 -20.39 -10.29
N GLY A 216 -13.57 -21.11 -9.16
CA GLY A 216 -14.77 -21.21 -8.34
C GLY A 216 -15.06 -19.95 -7.51
N ALA A 217 -14.02 -19.21 -7.09
CA ALA A 217 -14.19 -18.01 -6.28
C ALA A 217 -14.58 -16.76 -7.10
N VAL A 218 -14.05 -16.60 -8.31
CA VAL A 218 -14.20 -15.37 -9.12
C VAL A 218 -15.65 -14.92 -9.34
N PRO A 219 -16.66 -15.80 -9.53
CA PRO A 219 -18.06 -15.39 -9.69
C PRO A 219 -18.66 -14.63 -8.49
N GLU A 220 -18.08 -14.79 -7.30
CA GLU A 220 -18.57 -14.18 -6.06
C GLU A 220 -17.95 -12.80 -5.80
N LEU A 221 -16.84 -12.45 -6.48
CA LEU A 221 -16.03 -11.30 -6.13
C LEU A 221 -16.49 -10.01 -6.80
N ASP A 222 -16.37 -8.90 -6.07
CA ASP A 222 -16.45 -7.53 -6.57
C ASP A 222 -15.04 -6.95 -6.84
N VAL A 223 -14.07 -7.34 -6.02
CA VAL A 223 -12.65 -6.94 -6.16
C VAL A 223 -11.77 -8.19 -6.15
N LEU A 224 -10.85 -8.28 -7.09
CA LEU A 224 -9.77 -9.27 -7.09
C LEU A 224 -8.43 -8.53 -6.97
N TYR A 225 -7.86 -8.55 -5.77
CA TYR A 225 -6.54 -7.96 -5.49
C TYR A 225 -5.47 -9.02 -5.71
N VAL A 226 -4.70 -8.86 -6.78
CA VAL A 226 -3.70 -9.83 -7.23
C VAL A 226 -2.31 -9.42 -6.76
N THR A 227 -1.53 -10.38 -6.28
CA THR A 227 -0.12 -10.18 -5.95
C THR A 227 0.75 -11.17 -6.71
N ARG A 228 1.95 -10.74 -7.06
CA ARG A 228 2.94 -11.65 -7.64
C ARG A 228 3.50 -12.60 -6.58
N ILE A 229 3.93 -13.78 -7.01
CA ILE A 229 4.71 -14.69 -6.17
C ILE A 229 6.15 -14.16 -6.16
N GLN A 230 6.64 -13.75 -4.98
CA GLN A 230 7.91 -13.04 -4.81
C GLN A 230 9.08 -14.03 -4.66
N ARG A 231 9.74 -14.41 -5.78
CA ARG A 231 10.88 -15.34 -5.78
C ARG A 231 11.94 -14.98 -4.72
N GLU A 232 12.21 -13.70 -4.55
CA GLU A 232 13.22 -13.17 -3.63
C GLU A 232 12.94 -13.43 -2.14
N ARG A 233 11.74 -13.92 -1.80
CA ARG A 233 11.32 -14.22 -0.42
C ARG A 233 11.33 -15.71 -0.09
N PHE A 234 11.57 -16.55 -1.09
CA PHE A 234 11.65 -17.98 -0.87
C PHE A 234 13.05 -18.35 -0.38
N PRO A 235 13.16 -19.19 0.67
CA PRO A 235 14.45 -19.70 1.13
C PRO A 235 15.09 -20.66 0.14
N ASP A 236 14.27 -21.36 -0.68
CA ASP A 236 14.70 -22.33 -1.66
C ASP A 236 14.00 -22.10 -3.02
N GLU A 237 14.79 -22.16 -4.10
CA GLU A 237 14.27 -22.03 -5.47
C GLU A 237 13.32 -23.17 -5.86
N GLN A 238 13.51 -24.37 -5.31
CA GLN A 238 12.63 -25.51 -5.60
C GLN A 238 11.21 -25.30 -5.04
N GLU A 239 11.07 -24.65 -3.87
CA GLU A 239 9.77 -24.28 -3.34
C GLU A 239 9.07 -23.24 -4.22
N TYR A 240 9.80 -22.24 -4.69
CA TYR A 240 9.27 -21.26 -5.63
C TYR A 240 8.76 -21.91 -6.93
N LEU A 241 9.52 -22.87 -7.50
CA LEU A 241 9.15 -23.56 -8.75
C LEU A 241 7.85 -24.36 -8.63
N LYS A 242 7.48 -24.84 -7.43
CA LYS A 242 6.22 -25.56 -7.18
C LYS A 242 4.99 -24.65 -7.29
N VAL A 243 5.14 -23.35 -7.06
CA VAL A 243 4.04 -22.37 -7.03
C VAL A 243 4.10 -21.35 -8.16
N LYS A 244 5.21 -21.29 -8.89
CA LYS A 244 5.37 -20.42 -10.05
C LYS A 244 4.27 -20.68 -11.09
N GLY A 245 3.57 -19.63 -11.52
CA GLY A 245 2.52 -19.73 -12.52
C GLY A 245 1.24 -20.44 -12.07
N SER A 246 1.04 -20.64 -10.75
CA SER A 246 -0.16 -21.28 -10.20
C SER A 246 -1.45 -20.56 -10.58
N TYR A 247 -1.40 -19.24 -10.72
CA TYR A 247 -2.55 -18.41 -11.09
C TYR A 247 -2.19 -17.42 -12.18
N GLN A 248 -3.13 -17.22 -13.11
CA GLN A 248 -3.06 -16.16 -14.09
C GLN A 248 -4.46 -15.60 -14.32
N VAL A 249 -4.60 -14.29 -14.13
CA VAL A 249 -5.80 -13.56 -14.51
C VAL A 249 -5.74 -13.25 -16.01
N ASN A 250 -6.70 -13.79 -16.77
CA ASN A 250 -6.81 -13.65 -18.22
C ASN A 250 -8.29 -13.51 -18.63
N LEU A 251 -8.56 -13.26 -19.90
CA LEU A 251 -9.95 -13.08 -20.40
C LEU A 251 -10.82 -14.31 -20.19
N ARG A 252 -10.25 -15.54 -20.25
CA ARG A 252 -11.02 -16.76 -20.00
C ARG A 252 -11.57 -16.78 -18.57
N LEU A 253 -10.74 -16.43 -17.59
CA LEU A 253 -11.15 -16.31 -16.19
C LEU A 253 -12.22 -15.22 -16.01
N LEU A 254 -11.98 -14.04 -16.59
CA LEU A 254 -12.87 -12.88 -16.44
C LEU A 254 -14.26 -13.08 -17.08
N ARG A 255 -14.42 -14.01 -18.02
CA ARG A 255 -15.77 -14.40 -18.52
C ARG A 255 -16.66 -15.03 -17.46
N LYS A 256 -16.08 -15.54 -16.36
CA LYS A 256 -16.81 -16.12 -15.22
C LYS A 256 -17.12 -15.09 -14.14
N ALA A 257 -16.50 -13.93 -14.21
CA ALA A 257 -16.60 -12.88 -13.21
C ALA A 257 -17.92 -12.11 -13.31
N LYS A 258 -18.29 -11.43 -12.23
CA LYS A 258 -19.33 -10.40 -12.28
C LYS A 258 -18.89 -9.28 -13.24
N GLU A 259 -19.83 -8.65 -13.90
CA GLU A 259 -19.57 -7.52 -14.80
C GLU A 259 -18.85 -6.36 -14.08
N ASN A 260 -19.18 -6.13 -12.82
CA ASN A 260 -18.59 -5.08 -11.99
C ASN A 260 -17.26 -5.47 -11.34
N LEU A 261 -16.78 -6.73 -11.47
CA LEU A 261 -15.49 -7.13 -10.90
C LEU A 261 -14.38 -6.16 -11.31
N LYS A 262 -13.56 -5.74 -10.36
CA LYS A 262 -12.34 -4.97 -10.63
C LYS A 262 -11.09 -5.71 -10.16
N VAL A 263 -10.10 -5.77 -11.05
CA VAL A 263 -8.80 -6.37 -10.80
C VAL A 263 -7.83 -5.28 -10.36
N MET A 264 -7.25 -5.44 -9.18
CA MET A 264 -6.26 -4.54 -8.57
C MET A 264 -4.91 -5.26 -8.43
N HIS A 265 -3.83 -4.49 -8.39
CA HIS A 265 -2.48 -5.02 -8.22
C HIS A 265 -1.53 -3.92 -7.72
N PRO A 266 -0.71 -4.15 -6.68
CA PRO A 266 0.22 -3.13 -6.15
C PRO A 266 1.41 -2.85 -7.08
N LEU A 267 1.58 -3.65 -8.14
CA LEU A 267 2.68 -3.60 -9.09
C LEU A 267 4.08 -3.74 -8.44
N PRO A 268 5.12 -4.21 -9.17
CA PRO A 268 5.07 -4.62 -10.57
C PRO A 268 4.38 -5.99 -10.75
N ARG A 269 3.67 -6.16 -11.84
CA ARG A 269 3.23 -7.49 -12.28
C ARG A 269 4.28 -8.13 -13.19
N VAL A 270 4.27 -9.46 -13.28
CA VAL A 270 5.14 -10.25 -14.16
C VAL A 270 4.29 -11.09 -15.11
N ASP A 271 3.74 -12.21 -14.62
CA ASP A 271 2.97 -13.19 -15.40
C ASP A 271 1.57 -13.49 -14.79
N GLU A 272 1.30 -12.99 -13.60
CA GLU A 272 0.05 -13.25 -12.86
C GLU A 272 -1.18 -12.52 -13.42
N ILE A 273 -1.00 -11.48 -14.24
CA ILE A 273 -2.06 -10.83 -15.02
C ILE A 273 -1.61 -10.76 -16.48
N HIS A 274 -2.36 -11.44 -17.35
CA HIS A 274 -2.08 -11.42 -18.78
C HIS A 274 -2.31 -10.03 -19.37
N PRO A 275 -1.46 -9.53 -20.30
CA PRO A 275 -1.58 -8.18 -20.89
C PRO A 275 -2.91 -7.88 -21.56
N GLU A 276 -3.62 -8.91 -22.07
CA GLU A 276 -4.95 -8.72 -22.69
C GLU A 276 -6.00 -8.15 -21.73
N VAL A 277 -5.79 -8.27 -20.40
CA VAL A 277 -6.68 -7.71 -19.38
C VAL A 277 -6.62 -6.19 -19.34
N ASP A 278 -5.52 -5.56 -19.76
CA ASP A 278 -5.31 -4.12 -19.72
C ASP A 278 -6.36 -3.31 -20.45
N GLY A 279 -6.90 -3.87 -21.55
CA GLY A 279 -7.93 -3.23 -22.36
C GLY A 279 -9.35 -3.44 -21.87
N THR A 280 -9.56 -4.11 -20.73
CA THR A 280 -10.88 -4.41 -20.21
C THR A 280 -11.33 -3.42 -19.14
N GLU A 281 -12.65 -3.32 -18.93
CA GLU A 281 -13.25 -2.55 -17.83
C GLU A 281 -12.92 -3.14 -16.44
N HIS A 282 -12.39 -4.36 -16.39
CA HIS A 282 -11.94 -5.00 -15.14
C HIS A 282 -10.61 -4.44 -14.65
N ALA A 283 -9.73 -3.95 -15.55
CA ALA A 283 -8.38 -3.48 -15.21
C ALA A 283 -8.40 -2.17 -14.42
N LEU A 284 -8.09 -2.23 -13.13
CA LEU A 284 -8.07 -1.05 -12.26
C LEU A 284 -6.65 -0.68 -11.79
N TYR A 285 -5.67 -1.57 -11.89
CA TYR A 285 -4.33 -1.44 -11.31
C TYR A 285 -3.53 -0.24 -11.80
N PHE A 286 -3.72 0.27 -13.01
CA PHE A 286 -3.06 1.51 -13.44
C PHE A 286 -3.74 2.76 -12.87
N ARG A 287 -5.08 2.75 -12.74
CA ARG A 287 -5.81 3.83 -12.06
C ARG A 287 -5.52 3.84 -10.56
N GLN A 288 -5.32 2.66 -9.95
CA GLN A 288 -4.88 2.48 -8.56
C GLN A 288 -3.54 3.19 -8.30
N VAL A 289 -2.60 3.21 -9.26
CA VAL A 289 -1.32 3.94 -9.09
C VAL A 289 -1.55 5.42 -8.83
N PHE A 290 -2.49 6.05 -9.57
CA PHE A 290 -2.82 7.48 -9.38
C PHE A 290 -3.38 7.75 -7.99
N SER A 291 -4.18 6.86 -7.43
CA SER A 291 -4.75 6.98 -6.06
C SER A 291 -3.69 7.21 -4.99
N GLY A 292 -2.45 6.83 -5.27
CA GLY A 292 -1.31 7.09 -4.39
C GLY A 292 -1.01 8.58 -4.22
N VAL A 293 -1.25 9.42 -5.21
CA VAL A 293 -0.95 10.87 -5.12
C VAL A 293 -1.91 11.55 -4.14
N PRO A 294 -3.25 11.53 -4.31
CA PRO A 294 -4.14 12.23 -3.39
C PRO A 294 -4.10 11.67 -1.96
N VAL A 295 -3.91 10.36 -1.78
CA VAL A 295 -3.78 9.77 -0.43
C VAL A 295 -2.50 10.23 0.26
N ARG A 296 -1.37 10.29 -0.46
CA ARG A 296 -0.11 10.78 0.08
C ARG A 296 -0.13 12.29 0.32
N MET A 297 -0.84 13.06 -0.52
CA MET A 297 -1.11 14.48 -0.24
C MET A 297 -1.88 14.64 1.08
N ALA A 298 -2.92 13.82 1.30
CA ALA A 298 -3.71 13.86 2.53
C ALA A 298 -2.83 13.55 3.76
N LEU A 299 -2.05 12.46 3.70
CA LEU A 299 -1.17 12.09 4.81
C LEU A 299 -0.12 13.16 5.10
N LEU A 300 0.58 13.66 4.08
CA LEU A 300 1.59 14.73 4.22
C LEU A 300 0.97 16.01 4.80
N GLY A 301 -0.15 16.46 4.25
CA GLY A 301 -0.80 17.67 4.71
C GLY A 301 -1.34 17.57 6.14
N LEU A 302 -1.93 16.43 6.51
CA LEU A 302 -2.42 16.16 7.85
C LEU A 302 -1.27 16.07 8.88
N THR A 303 -0.22 15.30 8.60
CA THR A 303 0.90 15.15 9.54
C THR A 303 1.70 16.44 9.71
N LEU A 304 1.80 17.25 8.65
CA LEU A 304 2.39 18.59 8.71
C LEU A 304 1.47 19.63 9.38
N GLY A 305 0.17 19.32 9.54
CA GLY A 305 -0.82 20.25 10.11
C GLY A 305 -1.08 21.47 9.22
N VAL A 306 -1.01 21.30 7.90
CA VAL A 306 -1.23 22.37 6.91
C VAL A 306 -2.58 22.28 6.20
N ILE A 307 -3.38 21.22 6.51
CA ILE A 307 -4.73 21.02 5.99
C ILE A 307 -5.67 20.53 7.10
#